data_33f4e8289c1402a06311f16403380dab
#
_entry.id   33f4e8289c1402a06311f16403380dab
#
_cell.length_a   1.000
_cell.length_b   1.000
_cell.length_c   1.000
_cell.angle_alpha   90.00
_cell.angle_beta   90.00
_cell.angle_gamma   90.00
#
_symmetry.space_group_name_H-M   'P 1'
#
loop_
_entity.id
_entity.type
_entity.pdbx_description
1 polymer ?
#
loop_
_entity_poly.entity_id
_entity_poly.type
_entity_poly.pdbx_seq_one_letter_code
_entity_poly.pdbx_strand_id
1 'polypeptide(L)'
;MLHPEKTDSLYSIHSKKKTQIKTIDLHLIRHKEAMEKVKEALNEEKSKGAFSITIITGNSSVLQKRIFNEILQDSSFTYYIPSWNLGQIIVEYMEL
;
A
#
# COMPACT_ATOMS: atom_id res chain seq x y z
N MET A 1 -27.78 24.66 -10.34
CA MET A 1 -27.25 24.23 -10.01
C MET A 1 -26.58 24.02 -9.85
N LEU A 2 -26.56 23.86 -9.58
CA LEU A 2 -25.86 23.48 -9.23
C LEU A 2 -25.37 23.10 -8.93
N HIS A 3 -25.22 22.77 -8.67
CA HIS A 3 -24.61 22.26 -8.18
C HIS A 3 -24.31 21.70 -7.75
N PRO A 4 -24.92 21.33 -7.82
CA PRO A 4 -24.41 20.62 -7.12
C PRO A 4 -23.49 20.28 -7.08
N GLU A 5 -23.20 20.29 -7.18
CA GLU A 5 -22.34 19.76 -7.19
C GLU A 5 -21.63 19.96 -6.63
N LYS A 6 -21.64 20.40 -6.44
CA LYS A 6 -20.95 20.48 -5.79
C LYS A 6 -21.02 20.24 -4.87
N THR A 7 -21.91 20.54 -4.85
CA THR A 7 -22.24 19.98 -3.74
C THR A 7 -21.52 18.91 -3.36
N ASP A 8 -21.22 18.24 -4.13
CA ASP A 8 -20.42 17.28 -3.87
C ASP A 8 -19.24 17.70 -3.19
N SER A 9 -18.85 18.86 -3.33
CA SER A 9 -17.68 19.32 -2.68
C SER A 9 -17.83 19.37 -1.21
N LEU A 10 -19.05 19.42 -0.72
CA LEU A 10 -19.20 19.46 0.64
C LEU A 10 -18.69 18.27 1.27
N TYR A 11 -19.03 17.15 0.77
CA TYR A 11 -18.61 16.03 1.46
C TYR A 11 -17.24 15.68 1.04
N SER A 12 -16.63 16.45 0.24
CA SER A 12 -15.26 16.22 -0.05
C SER A 12 -14.43 16.47 1.18
N ILE A 13 -14.98 17.08 2.21
CA ILE A 13 -14.26 17.22 3.44
C ILE A 13 -13.89 15.87 3.96
N HIS A 14 -14.71 14.91 3.71
CA HIS A 14 -14.42 13.58 4.18
C HIS A 14 -13.25 12.98 3.47
N SER A 15 -12.88 13.50 2.32
CA SER A 15 -11.79 12.93 1.59
C SER A 15 -10.47 13.12 2.31
N LYS A 16 -10.40 14.00 3.27
CA LYS A 16 -9.18 14.15 4.04
C LYS A 16 -8.84 12.90 4.79
N LYS A 17 -9.83 12.10 5.11
CA LYS A 17 -9.59 10.87 5.82
C LYS A 17 -9.65 9.67 4.91
N LYS A 18 -9.69 9.91 3.63
CA LYS A 18 -9.78 8.84 2.69
C LYS A 18 -8.48 8.08 2.63
N THR A 19 -8.56 6.76 2.70
CA THR A 19 -7.40 5.91 2.59
C THR A 19 -6.90 5.90 1.17
N GLN A 20 -5.59 6.09 0.98
CA GLN A 20 -4.98 5.97 -0.32
C GLN A 20 -4.89 4.49 -0.70
N ILE A 21 -5.22 4.17 -1.92
CA ILE A 21 -5.16 2.79 -2.40
C ILE A 21 -4.18 2.74 -3.56
N LYS A 22 -3.22 1.83 -3.48
CA LYS A 22 -2.16 1.78 -4.49
C LYS A 22 -1.75 0.33 -4.73
N THR A 23 -1.30 0.04 -5.93
CA THR A 23 -0.80 -1.28 -6.29
C THR A 23 0.62 -1.14 -6.80
N ILE A 24 1.52 -1.99 -6.35
CA ILE A 24 2.90 -2.03 -6.80
C ILE A 24 3.16 -3.41 -7.36
N ASP A 25 3.57 -3.47 -8.63
CA ASP A 25 3.82 -4.75 -9.29
C ASP A 25 5.31 -5.01 -9.36
N LEU A 26 5.75 -6.06 -8.66
CA LEU A 26 7.16 -6.40 -8.57
C LEU A 26 7.50 -7.73 -9.23
N HIS A 27 6.54 -8.39 -9.84
CA HIS A 27 6.76 -9.80 -10.23
C HIS A 27 7.82 -10.01 -11.31
N LEU A 28 8.19 -8.99 -12.04
CA LEU A 28 9.25 -9.13 -13.06
C LEU A 28 10.46 -8.25 -12.77
N ILE A 29 10.60 -7.82 -11.54
CA ILE A 29 11.67 -6.90 -11.14
C ILE A 29 12.67 -7.64 -10.25
N ARG A 30 13.95 -7.31 -10.39
CA ARG A 30 14.98 -7.92 -9.56
C ARG A 30 14.72 -7.60 -8.09
N HIS A 31 15.05 -8.55 -7.21
CA HIS A 31 14.77 -8.40 -5.80
C HIS A 31 15.34 -7.12 -5.19
N LYS A 32 16.57 -6.76 -5.54
CA LYS A 32 17.19 -5.55 -5.00
C LYS A 32 16.35 -4.32 -5.36
N GLU A 33 15.96 -4.23 -6.62
CA GLU A 33 15.18 -3.12 -7.10
C GLU A 33 13.78 -3.13 -6.51
N ALA A 34 13.23 -4.34 -6.36
CA ALA A 34 11.91 -4.50 -5.77
C ALA A 34 11.91 -4.01 -4.32
N MET A 35 12.94 -4.35 -3.55
CA MET A 35 13.03 -3.91 -2.17
C MET A 35 13.07 -2.39 -2.07
N GLU A 36 13.81 -1.75 -2.97
CA GLU A 36 13.90 -0.29 -2.99
C GLU A 36 12.56 0.34 -3.33
N LYS A 37 11.85 -0.24 -4.29
CA LYS A 37 10.54 0.29 -4.67
C LYS A 37 9.55 0.21 -3.52
N VAL A 38 9.57 -0.89 -2.78
CA VAL A 38 8.67 -1.06 -1.66
C VAL A 38 8.98 -0.04 -0.57
N LYS A 39 10.24 0.13 -0.22
CA LYS A 39 10.64 1.09 0.81
C LYS A 39 10.23 2.50 0.43
N GLU A 40 10.48 2.87 -0.81
CA GLU A 40 10.17 4.19 -1.29
C GLU A 40 8.67 4.45 -1.28
N ALA A 41 7.89 3.48 -1.75
CA ALA A 41 6.45 3.63 -1.80
C ALA A 41 5.84 3.73 -0.40
N LEU A 42 6.32 2.92 0.54
CA LEU A 42 5.79 2.95 1.89
C LEU A 42 6.10 4.28 2.58
N ASN A 43 7.31 4.79 2.39
CA ASN A 43 7.68 6.07 2.98
C ASN A 43 6.85 7.21 2.38
N GLU A 44 6.67 7.17 1.07
CA GLU A 44 5.92 8.21 0.39
C GLU A 44 4.45 8.20 0.81
N GLU A 45 3.84 7.02 0.85
CA GLU A 45 2.42 6.95 1.21
C GLU A 45 2.19 7.24 2.68
N LYS A 46 3.11 6.83 3.54
CA LYS A 46 2.97 7.11 4.97
C LYS A 46 2.94 8.61 5.23
N SER A 47 3.70 9.38 4.49
CA SER A 47 3.73 10.81 4.68
C SER A 47 2.42 11.48 4.29
N LYS A 48 1.59 10.78 3.53
CA LYS A 48 0.30 11.31 3.10
C LYS A 48 -0.85 10.88 4.00
N GLY A 49 -0.61 9.96 4.95
CA GLY A 49 -1.63 9.48 5.86
C GLY A 49 -1.97 8.02 5.63
N ALA A 50 -3.19 7.64 5.97
CA ALA A 50 -3.63 6.24 5.88
C ALA A 50 -3.55 5.69 4.45
N PHE A 51 -3.18 4.43 4.30
CA PHE A 51 -3.08 3.82 2.97
C PHE A 51 -3.34 2.32 3.03
N SER A 52 -3.62 1.76 1.86
CA SER A 52 -3.68 0.33 1.64
C SER A 52 -2.92 0.05 0.34
N ILE A 53 -1.82 -0.65 0.43
CA ILE A 53 -0.98 -0.95 -0.73
C ILE A 53 -0.99 -2.44 -0.98
N THR A 54 -1.27 -2.83 -2.22
CA THR A 54 -1.18 -4.21 -2.65
C THR A 54 0.15 -4.37 -3.38
N ILE A 55 1.01 -5.25 -2.89
CA ILE A 55 2.31 -5.52 -3.50
C ILE A 55 2.21 -6.85 -4.23
N ILE A 56 2.36 -6.83 -5.54
CA ILE A 56 2.28 -8.04 -6.35
C ILE A 56 3.69 -8.62 -6.46
N THR A 57 3.94 -9.71 -5.74
CA THR A 57 5.25 -10.35 -5.72
C THR A 57 5.32 -11.55 -6.67
N GLY A 58 4.17 -12.02 -7.14
CA GLY A 58 4.12 -13.29 -7.85
C GLY A 58 4.38 -14.41 -6.84
N ASN A 59 4.76 -15.57 -7.33
CA ASN A 59 4.94 -16.72 -6.46
C ASN A 59 6.32 -16.79 -5.80
N SER A 60 7.01 -15.66 -5.68
CA SER A 60 8.34 -15.65 -5.11
C SER A 60 8.28 -15.58 -3.59
N SER A 61 8.37 -16.74 -2.94
CA SER A 61 8.38 -16.78 -1.48
C SER A 61 9.65 -16.12 -0.92
N VAL A 62 10.73 -16.14 -1.68
CA VAL A 62 11.96 -15.50 -1.25
C VAL A 62 11.77 -13.99 -1.16
N LEU A 63 11.17 -13.40 -2.18
CA LEU A 63 10.93 -11.97 -2.17
C LEU A 63 9.96 -11.59 -1.06
N GLN A 64 8.91 -12.40 -0.86
CA GLN A 64 7.95 -12.13 0.20
C GLN A 64 8.62 -12.13 1.58
N LYS A 65 9.47 -13.12 1.82
CA LYS A 65 10.18 -13.20 3.10
C LYS A 65 11.11 -12.02 3.31
N ARG A 66 11.78 -11.59 2.25
CA ARG A 66 12.65 -10.43 2.36
C ARG A 66 11.86 -9.18 2.71
N ILE A 67 10.72 -8.98 2.07
CA ILE A 67 9.89 -7.82 2.36
C ILE A 67 9.41 -7.87 3.82
N PHE A 68 8.95 -9.02 4.27
CA PHE A 68 8.52 -9.18 5.65
C PHE A 68 9.67 -8.89 6.63
N ASN A 69 10.80 -9.52 6.42
CA ASN A 69 11.90 -9.45 7.40
C ASN A 69 12.68 -8.15 7.35
N GLU A 70 12.82 -7.57 6.18
CA GLU A 70 13.69 -6.39 6.05
C GLU A 70 12.93 -5.07 6.08
N ILE A 71 11.64 -5.09 5.80
CA ILE A 71 10.85 -3.86 5.73
C ILE A 71 9.71 -3.83 6.71
N LEU A 72 8.88 -4.88 6.74
CA LEU A 72 7.62 -4.83 7.46
C LEU A 72 7.68 -5.24 8.92
N GLN A 73 8.59 -6.13 9.25
CA GLN A 73 8.66 -6.71 10.60
C GLN A 73 8.77 -5.65 11.70
N ASP A 74 9.61 -4.65 11.48
CA ASP A 74 9.79 -3.61 12.49
C ASP A 74 9.02 -2.34 12.19
N SER A 75 8.02 -2.44 11.33
CA SER A 75 7.23 -1.28 10.95
C SER A 75 5.97 -1.17 11.79
N SER A 76 5.28 -0.06 11.66
CA SER A 76 3.99 0.13 12.33
C SER A 76 2.84 -0.29 11.43
N PHE A 77 3.14 -0.91 10.29
CA PHE A 77 2.10 -1.29 9.33
C PHE A 77 1.49 -2.64 9.66
N THR A 78 0.25 -2.82 9.27
CA THR A 78 -0.39 -4.14 9.29
C THR A 78 -0.14 -4.76 7.93
N TYR A 79 0.22 -6.02 7.88
CA TYR A 79 0.51 -6.66 6.60
C TYR A 79 0.13 -8.13 6.62
N TYR A 80 -0.27 -8.65 5.46
CA TYR A 80 -0.64 -10.05 5.35
C TYR A 80 -0.67 -10.50 3.89
N ILE A 81 -0.63 -11.81 3.68
CA ILE A 81 -0.82 -12.38 2.36
C ILE A 81 -2.27 -12.82 2.28
N PRO A 82 -3.05 -12.26 1.35
CA PRO A 82 -4.48 -12.59 1.29
C PRO A 82 -4.72 -14.02 0.82
N SER A 83 -5.71 -14.66 1.40
CA SER A 83 -5.98 -16.06 1.06
C SER A 83 -6.46 -16.24 -0.38
N TRP A 84 -6.98 -15.19 -0.99
CA TRP A 84 -7.46 -15.29 -2.37
C TRP A 84 -6.36 -15.08 -3.40
N ASN A 85 -5.15 -14.70 -2.99
CA ASN A 85 -4.06 -14.54 -3.93
C ASN A 85 -2.73 -14.58 -3.19
N LEU A 86 -2.08 -15.72 -3.23
CA LEU A 86 -0.83 -15.93 -2.51
C LEU A 86 0.37 -15.23 -3.13
N GLY A 87 0.19 -14.62 -4.28
CA GLY A 87 1.24 -13.84 -4.94
C GLY A 87 1.20 -12.36 -4.61
N GLN A 88 0.50 -11.99 -3.55
CA GLN A 88 0.38 -10.59 -3.14
C GLN A 88 0.66 -10.42 -1.66
N ILE A 89 1.08 -9.22 -1.28
CA ILE A 89 1.16 -8.81 0.12
C ILE A 89 0.32 -7.55 0.23
N ILE A 90 -0.55 -7.49 1.21
CA ILE A 90 -1.33 -6.28 1.46
C ILE A 90 -0.75 -5.60 2.68
N VAL A 91 -0.44 -4.31 2.56
CA VAL A 91 0.13 -3.50 3.64
C VAL A 91 -0.82 -2.35 3.91
N GLU A 92 -1.20 -2.21 5.15
CA GLU A 92 -2.16 -1.18 5.54
C GLU A 92 -1.61 -0.32 6.68
N TYR A 93 -1.95 0.93 6.65
CA TYR A 93 -1.55 1.89 7.68
C TYR A 93 -2.75 2.74 8.03
N MET A 94 -3.08 2.79 9.30
CA MET A 94 -4.17 3.63 9.78
C MET A 94 -3.58 4.74 10.60
N GLU A 95 -3.94 5.95 10.22
CA GLU A 95 -3.47 7.11 10.96
C GLU A 95 -4.46 7.38 12.07
N LEU A 96 -3.99 7.40 13.29
CA LEU A 96 -4.83 7.69 14.46
C LEU A 96 -4.68 9.16 14.93
#